data_90a2fed97dcd0cbe4ba1f2a2863dbb00
#
_entry.id   90a2fed97dcd0cbe4ba1f2a2863dbb00
#
_cell.length_a   1.000
_cell.length_b   1.000
_cell.length_c   1.000
_cell.angle_alpha   90.00
_cell.angle_beta   90.00
_cell.angle_gamma   90.00
#
_symmetry.space_group_name_H-M   'P 1'
#
loop_
_entity.id
_entity.type
_entity.pdbx_description
1 polymer ?
#
loop_
_entity_poly.entity_id
_entity_poly.type
_entity_poly.pdbx_seq_one_letter_code
_entity_poly.pdbx_strand_id
1 'polypeptide(L)'
;EGIKHEIVIMDAGNNRTAYINEIRMNTLDRRDNPSALNLPNGANLEESLPKTVRILTARDSSMFTNIPVIWEIPETYEQASKREQSFTVNGTLDLSGTDIVLHPDKTELGKAQISVTIAGAPRYTLTIADSANGSITVVNATETAEDGTPLFCKDDLVMLSIAPNEGYMLSTLSINGTPASFAVEDDTYTFAQPEENVTITATFEKRNEHTITFDANG
;
A
#
# COMPACT_ATOMS: atom_id res chain seq x y z
N GLU A 1 42.49 9.17 0.37
CA GLU A 1 43.33 10.33 0.83
C GLU A 1 42.72 10.82 2.12
N GLY A 2 43.46 10.63 3.25
CA GLY A 2 43.01 11.08 4.56
C GLY A 2 43.04 12.61 4.65
N ILE A 3 41.98 13.20 5.18
CA ILE A 3 41.94 14.65 5.48
C ILE A 3 42.97 14.91 6.55
N LYS A 4 44.04 15.65 6.21
CA LYS A 4 44.99 16.12 7.19
C LYS A 4 44.39 17.34 7.89
N HIS A 5 44.13 17.22 9.17
CA HIS A 5 43.79 18.35 10.01
C HIS A 5 45.07 18.95 10.58
N GLU A 6 45.32 20.20 10.29
CA GLU A 6 46.40 20.95 10.90
C GLU A 6 45.89 21.60 12.19
N ILE A 7 46.50 21.25 13.30
CA ILE A 7 46.23 21.89 14.60
C ILE A 7 47.27 22.93 14.84
N VAL A 8 46.89 24.20 14.71
CA VAL A 8 47.74 25.32 15.03
C VAL A 8 47.54 25.70 16.48
N ILE A 9 48.59 25.48 17.30
CA ILE A 9 48.60 25.93 18.69
C ILE A 9 49.32 27.27 18.70
N MET A 10 48.58 28.35 18.95
CA MET A 10 49.17 29.68 19.12
C MET A 10 49.60 29.89 20.57
N ASP A 11 50.87 30.05 20.79
CA ASP A 11 51.42 30.47 22.09
C ASP A 11 51.15 31.97 22.29
N ALA A 12 50.41 32.30 23.34
CA ALA A 12 50.14 33.69 23.73
C ALA A 12 51.28 34.34 24.53
N GLY A 13 52.54 33.91 24.37
CA GLY A 13 53.71 34.60 24.87
C GLY A 13 54.06 34.34 26.33
N ASN A 14 53.53 33.33 26.95
CA ASN A 14 53.82 32.95 28.34
C ASN A 14 54.43 31.58 28.46
N ASN A 15 55.54 31.30 27.87
CA ASN A 15 56.42 30.10 28.01
C ASN A 15 55.81 28.87 28.76
N ARG A 16 54.55 28.54 28.48
CA ARG A 16 53.83 27.37 29.03
C ARG A 16 53.68 26.35 27.94
N THR A 17 54.23 25.17 28.18
CA THR A 17 54.05 24.03 27.31
C THR A 17 52.60 23.55 27.43
N ALA A 18 51.83 23.61 26.35
CA ALA A 18 50.50 23.05 26.28
C ALA A 18 50.64 21.54 25.92
N TYR A 19 50.13 20.68 26.76
CA TYR A 19 50.04 19.25 26.48
C TYR A 19 48.65 18.96 25.95
N ILE A 20 48.55 18.46 24.73
CA ILE A 20 47.31 17.86 24.18
C ILE A 20 47.34 16.37 24.53
N ASN A 21 46.60 15.98 25.55
CA ASN A 21 46.57 14.59 25.98
C ASN A 21 45.79 13.71 25.01
N GLU A 22 44.73 14.24 24.40
CA GLU A 22 43.87 13.47 23.50
C GLU A 22 43.04 14.41 22.62
N ILE A 23 43.00 14.14 21.34
CA ILE A 23 42.01 14.71 20.41
C ILE A 23 41.00 13.63 20.09
N ARG A 24 39.80 13.71 20.65
CA ARG A 24 38.71 12.85 20.32
C ARG A 24 37.84 13.46 19.25
N MET A 25 37.82 12.84 18.09
CA MET A 25 36.81 13.15 17.07
C MET A 25 35.45 12.67 17.59
N ASN A 26 34.41 13.45 17.34
CA ASN A 26 33.03 13.02 17.66
C ASN A 26 32.54 12.04 16.60
N THR A 27 33.02 10.82 16.65
CA THR A 27 32.64 9.78 15.69
C THR A 27 31.34 9.14 16.08
N LEU A 28 30.50 8.80 15.05
CA LEU A 28 29.34 7.96 15.23
C LEU A 28 29.80 6.56 15.64
N ASP A 29 29.34 6.08 16.81
CA ASP A 29 29.76 4.80 17.38
C ASP A 29 28.67 3.73 17.25
N ARG A 30 27.42 4.09 17.46
CA ARG A 30 26.26 3.18 17.34
C ARG A 30 25.06 3.91 16.78
N ARG A 31 24.26 3.17 16.00
CA ARG A 31 22.95 3.58 15.51
C ARG A 31 21.91 2.56 15.97
N ASP A 32 20.76 3.02 16.43
CA ASP A 32 19.59 2.18 16.64
C ASP A 32 18.77 2.14 15.35
N ASN A 33 18.49 0.97 14.82
CA ASN A 33 17.55 0.84 13.71
C ASN A 33 16.14 1.13 14.20
N PRO A 34 15.32 1.87 13.42
CA PRO A 34 13.91 2.03 13.72
C PRO A 34 13.18 0.70 13.79
N SER A 35 12.12 0.63 14.60
CA SER A 35 11.23 -0.55 14.64
C SER A 35 10.51 -0.70 13.30
N ALA A 36 10.18 -1.94 12.92
CA ALA A 36 9.39 -2.22 11.73
C ALA A 36 8.05 -1.47 11.75
N LEU A 37 7.61 -1.00 10.58
CA LEU A 37 6.33 -0.34 10.37
C LEU A 37 5.31 -1.31 9.78
N ASN A 38 4.13 -1.35 10.39
CA ASN A 38 2.95 -2.00 9.83
C ASN A 38 1.92 -0.92 9.51
N LEU A 39 1.62 -0.74 8.25
CA LEU A 39 0.78 0.33 7.74
C LEU A 39 -0.51 -0.24 7.14
N PRO A 40 -1.64 0.48 7.24
CA PRO A 40 -2.86 0.09 6.54
C PRO A 40 -2.70 0.25 5.01
N ASN A 41 -3.58 -0.38 4.25
CA ASN A 41 -3.65 -0.19 2.81
C ASN A 41 -3.85 1.29 2.46
N GLY A 42 -3.18 1.77 1.42
CA GLY A 42 -3.27 3.15 0.95
C GLY A 42 -2.49 4.18 1.80
N ALA A 43 -1.80 3.75 2.86
CA ALA A 43 -0.97 4.66 3.66
C ALA A 43 0.11 5.31 2.79
N ASN A 44 0.37 6.60 3.05
CA ASN A 44 1.50 7.30 2.45
C ASN A 44 2.78 6.88 3.16
N LEU A 45 3.65 6.16 2.45
CA LEU A 45 4.91 5.65 3.00
C LEU A 45 5.83 6.77 3.46
N GLU A 46 6.03 7.80 2.64
CA GLU A 46 6.96 8.90 2.93
C GLU A 46 6.58 9.66 4.21
N GLU A 47 5.27 9.88 4.42
CA GLU A 47 4.77 10.54 5.62
C GLU A 47 4.87 9.65 6.87
N SER A 48 4.82 8.33 6.69
CA SER A 48 4.83 7.34 7.77
C SER A 48 6.23 7.01 8.29
N LEU A 49 7.27 7.26 7.48
CA LEU A 49 8.64 6.97 7.85
C LEU A 49 9.14 7.91 8.97
N PRO A 50 9.93 7.41 9.94
CA PRO A 50 10.49 8.23 10.99
C PRO A 50 11.44 9.30 10.42
N LYS A 51 11.34 10.53 10.86
CA LYS A 51 12.15 11.64 10.36
C LYS A 51 13.57 11.65 10.95
N THR A 52 13.81 10.93 12.03
CA THR A 52 15.11 10.87 12.70
C THR A 52 15.44 9.45 13.13
N VAL A 53 16.74 9.19 13.28
CA VAL A 53 17.29 7.93 13.82
C VAL A 53 18.15 8.25 15.03
N ARG A 54 18.05 7.41 16.06
CA ARG A 54 18.84 7.55 17.30
C ARG A 54 20.24 7.01 17.12
N ILE A 55 21.20 7.78 17.56
CA ILE A 55 22.62 7.40 17.52
C ILE A 55 23.31 7.64 18.86
N LEU A 56 24.43 6.95 19.08
CA LEU A 56 25.43 7.28 20.09
C LEU A 56 26.73 7.68 19.40
N THR A 57 27.46 8.58 20.03
CA THR A 57 28.77 8.99 19.55
C THR A 57 29.88 8.56 20.52
N ALA A 58 31.11 8.52 20.03
CA ALA A 58 32.26 8.16 20.87
C ALA A 58 32.55 9.22 21.97
N ARG A 59 32.08 10.47 21.77
CA ARG A 59 32.21 11.53 22.79
C ARG A 59 31.21 11.33 23.93
N ASP A 60 29.98 10.91 23.61
CA ASP A 60 28.95 10.64 24.62
C ASP A 60 28.27 9.30 24.31
N SER A 61 28.76 8.25 24.98
CA SER A 61 28.22 6.91 24.86
C SER A 61 27.03 6.63 25.77
N SER A 62 26.59 7.61 26.54
CA SER A 62 25.49 7.48 27.51
C SER A 62 24.20 8.13 27.04
N MET A 63 24.27 9.12 26.15
CA MET A 63 23.10 9.89 25.70
C MET A 63 22.88 9.74 24.19
N PHE A 64 21.67 9.29 23.83
CA PHE A 64 21.26 9.22 22.42
C PHE A 64 20.96 10.60 21.85
N THR A 65 21.41 10.79 20.62
CA THR A 65 21.10 11.96 19.79
C THR A 65 20.23 11.54 18.61
N ASN A 66 19.23 12.34 18.26
CA ASN A 66 18.40 12.12 17.09
C ASN A 66 19.01 12.84 15.88
N ILE A 67 19.30 12.10 14.83
CA ILE A 67 19.84 12.61 13.58
C ILE A 67 18.80 12.48 12.48
N PRO A 68 18.58 13.51 11.65
CA PRO A 68 17.72 13.42 10.48
C PRO A 68 18.17 12.28 9.56
N VAL A 69 17.21 11.64 8.91
CA VAL A 69 17.45 10.57 7.94
C VAL A 69 16.72 10.88 6.65
N ILE A 70 17.39 10.66 5.54
CA ILE A 70 16.84 10.75 4.19
C ILE A 70 16.55 9.32 3.72
N TRP A 71 15.27 9.00 3.57
CA TRP A 71 14.82 7.68 3.13
C TRP A 71 14.74 7.63 1.61
N GLU A 72 15.10 6.47 1.06
CA GLU A 72 14.98 6.14 -0.36
C GLU A 72 13.74 5.27 -0.54
N ILE A 73 12.67 5.86 -1.08
CA ILE A 73 11.43 5.12 -1.34
C ILE A 73 11.70 4.07 -2.43
N PRO A 74 11.43 2.76 -2.19
CA PRO A 74 11.67 1.73 -3.17
C PRO A 74 10.79 1.92 -4.42
N GLU A 75 11.33 1.70 -5.61
CA GLU A 75 10.58 1.72 -6.86
C GLU A 75 9.45 0.67 -6.91
N THR A 76 9.56 -0.36 -6.09
CA THR A 76 8.55 -1.42 -5.95
C THR A 76 7.35 -1.01 -5.11
N TYR A 77 7.40 0.13 -4.43
CA TYR A 77 6.27 0.65 -3.66
C TYR A 77 5.20 1.23 -4.57
N GLU A 78 3.98 0.73 -4.43
CA GLU A 78 2.80 1.20 -5.14
C GLU A 78 1.72 1.62 -4.13
N GLN A 79 1.53 2.91 -3.95
CA GLN A 79 0.56 3.44 -2.97
C GLN A 79 -0.88 2.98 -3.26
N ALA A 80 -1.24 2.86 -4.54
CA ALA A 80 -2.57 2.43 -4.97
C ALA A 80 -2.75 0.90 -5.01
N SER A 81 -1.72 0.12 -4.68
CA SER A 81 -1.81 -1.34 -4.69
C SER A 81 -2.84 -1.84 -3.68
N LYS A 82 -3.72 -2.73 -4.12
CA LYS A 82 -4.66 -3.43 -3.26
C LYS A 82 -4.08 -4.72 -2.65
N ARG A 83 -2.84 -5.09 -3.01
CA ARG A 83 -2.13 -6.25 -2.47
C ARG A 83 -1.27 -5.86 -1.28
N GLU A 84 -1.02 -6.81 -0.40
CA GLU A 84 -0.01 -6.64 0.63
C GLU A 84 1.35 -6.39 0.00
N GLN A 85 2.10 -5.46 0.57
CA GLN A 85 3.46 -5.14 0.17
C GLN A 85 4.38 -5.27 1.38
N SER A 86 5.55 -5.86 1.19
CA SER A 86 6.56 -5.98 2.23
C SER A 86 7.95 -5.75 1.62
N PHE A 87 8.69 -4.80 2.18
CA PHE A 87 10.01 -4.41 1.67
C PHE A 87 10.84 -3.73 2.76
N THR A 88 12.12 -3.55 2.49
CA THR A 88 13.03 -2.76 3.33
C THR A 88 13.27 -1.41 2.68
N VAL A 89 13.09 -0.34 3.46
CA VAL A 89 13.43 1.03 3.06
C VAL A 89 14.82 1.33 3.58
N ASN A 90 15.70 1.77 2.69
CA ASN A 90 17.04 2.23 3.02
C ASN A 90 17.03 3.73 3.27
N GLY A 91 17.92 4.18 4.16
CA GLY A 91 18.07 5.60 4.45
C GLY A 91 19.53 5.98 4.69
N THR A 92 19.81 7.26 4.57
CA THR A 92 21.12 7.83 4.86
C THR A 92 20.97 8.89 5.93
N LEU A 93 21.81 8.84 6.98
CA LEU A 93 21.82 9.85 8.03
C LEU A 93 22.34 11.16 7.50
N ASP A 94 21.61 12.24 7.74
CA ASP A 94 22.06 13.59 7.42
C ASP A 94 22.89 14.15 8.60
N LEU A 95 24.20 14.04 8.48
CA LEU A 95 25.17 14.56 9.45
C LEU A 95 25.53 16.02 9.19
N SER A 96 24.95 16.64 8.15
CA SER A 96 25.22 18.03 7.82
C SER A 96 24.86 18.97 8.99
N GLY A 97 25.69 19.98 9.27
CA GLY A 97 25.44 20.89 10.39
C GLY A 97 25.74 20.29 11.78
N THR A 98 26.29 19.07 11.86
CA THR A 98 26.79 18.47 13.11
C THR A 98 28.31 18.41 13.14
N ASP A 99 28.89 18.17 14.33
CA ASP A 99 30.32 17.86 14.49
C ASP A 99 30.60 16.33 14.45
N ILE A 100 29.58 15.54 14.07
CA ILE A 100 29.64 14.08 14.04
C ILE A 100 30.22 13.62 12.70
N VAL A 101 31.22 12.75 12.77
CA VAL A 101 31.87 12.17 11.59
C VAL A 101 31.76 10.64 11.60
N LEU A 102 31.74 10.05 10.40
CA LEU A 102 31.83 8.60 10.25
C LEU A 102 33.29 8.17 10.32
N HIS A 103 33.54 7.11 11.11
CA HIS A 103 34.84 6.45 11.05
C HIS A 103 35.02 5.80 9.67
N PRO A 104 36.18 5.87 9.01
CA PRO A 104 36.42 5.28 7.69
C PRO A 104 36.03 3.78 7.61
N ASP A 105 36.32 3.03 8.68
CA ASP A 105 36.05 1.60 8.76
C ASP A 105 34.59 1.26 9.20
N LYS A 106 33.77 2.25 9.50
CA LYS A 106 32.38 2.10 10.00
C LYS A 106 31.37 2.93 9.18
N THR A 107 31.58 3.05 7.88
CA THR A 107 30.72 3.86 7.00
C THR A 107 29.27 3.39 6.99
N GLU A 108 29.02 2.09 7.25
CA GLU A 108 27.69 1.50 7.36
C GLU A 108 26.84 2.06 8.49
N LEU A 109 27.45 2.67 9.50
CA LEU A 109 26.72 3.36 10.56
C LEU A 109 25.97 4.60 10.04
N GLY A 110 26.40 5.20 8.94
CA GLY A 110 25.71 6.29 8.25
C GLY A 110 24.47 5.84 7.45
N LYS A 111 24.24 4.53 7.31
CA LYS A 111 23.09 3.95 6.63
C LYS A 111 22.05 3.52 7.65
N ALA A 112 20.77 3.71 7.37
CA ALA A 112 19.66 3.22 8.17
C ALA A 112 18.78 2.28 7.33
N GLN A 113 18.06 1.38 7.99
CA GLN A 113 17.12 0.49 7.34
C GLN A 113 15.88 0.33 8.22
N ILE A 114 14.72 0.21 7.58
CA ILE A 114 13.46 -0.07 8.24
C ILE A 114 12.66 -1.06 7.40
N SER A 115 12.16 -2.11 8.04
CA SER A 115 11.21 -3.04 7.40
C SER A 115 9.82 -2.45 7.45
N VAL A 116 9.12 -2.48 6.32
CA VAL A 116 7.76 -1.97 6.17
C VAL A 116 6.88 -3.06 5.62
N THR A 117 5.72 -3.24 6.24
CA THR A 117 4.62 -4.05 5.71
C THR A 117 3.39 -3.16 5.56
N ILE A 118 2.83 -3.09 4.36
CA ILE A 118 1.57 -2.40 4.07
C ILE A 118 0.52 -3.47 3.83
N ALA A 119 -0.53 -3.46 4.63
CA ALA A 119 -1.61 -4.44 4.53
C ALA A 119 -2.31 -4.38 3.16
N GLY A 120 -2.81 -5.52 2.69
CA GLY A 120 -3.70 -5.54 1.53
C GLY A 120 -5.05 -4.88 1.83
N ALA A 121 -5.74 -4.42 0.78
CA ALA A 121 -7.10 -3.90 0.91
C ALA A 121 -8.05 -5.00 1.40
N PRO A 122 -9.08 -4.67 2.19
CA PRO A 122 -10.13 -5.60 2.56
C PRO A 122 -10.79 -6.26 1.34
N ARG A 123 -11.14 -7.54 1.48
CA ARG A 123 -11.85 -8.33 0.45
C ARG A 123 -13.27 -8.57 0.90
N TYR A 124 -14.20 -8.45 -0.04
CA TYR A 124 -15.62 -8.67 0.16
C TYR A 124 -16.11 -9.77 -0.77
N THR A 125 -16.94 -10.67 -0.25
CA THR A 125 -17.53 -11.75 -1.05
C THR A 125 -18.67 -11.22 -1.91
N LEU A 126 -18.83 -11.84 -3.09
CA LEU A 126 -20.00 -11.65 -3.93
C LEU A 126 -20.68 -12.99 -4.14
N THR A 127 -21.92 -13.09 -3.67
CA THR A 127 -22.75 -14.25 -3.84
C THR A 127 -23.90 -13.96 -4.79
N ILE A 128 -24.28 -14.94 -5.60
CA ILE A 128 -25.45 -14.87 -6.49
C ILE A 128 -26.46 -15.88 -5.99
N ALA A 129 -27.65 -15.40 -5.65
CA ALA A 129 -28.74 -16.28 -5.25
C ALA A 129 -29.27 -17.04 -6.46
N ASP A 130 -29.68 -18.29 -6.24
CA ASP A 130 -30.30 -19.10 -7.26
C ASP A 130 -31.55 -18.42 -7.83
N SER A 131 -31.72 -18.47 -9.13
CA SER A 131 -32.86 -17.94 -9.83
C SER A 131 -33.46 -18.98 -10.80
N ALA A 132 -34.80 -19.02 -10.91
CA ALA A 132 -35.46 -19.83 -11.91
C ALA A 132 -35.49 -19.12 -13.27
N ASN A 133 -35.43 -19.88 -14.35
CA ASN A 133 -35.60 -19.39 -15.72
C ASN A 133 -34.49 -18.48 -16.27
N GLY A 134 -33.34 -18.51 -15.66
CA GLY A 134 -32.15 -17.81 -16.11
C GLY A 134 -31.01 -17.95 -15.13
N SER A 135 -29.84 -17.45 -15.48
CA SER A 135 -28.67 -17.47 -14.63
C SER A 135 -27.92 -16.14 -14.68
N ILE A 136 -27.21 -15.84 -13.61
CA ILE A 136 -26.24 -14.75 -13.54
C ILE A 136 -24.89 -15.33 -13.17
N THR A 137 -23.83 -14.82 -13.77
CA THR A 137 -22.46 -15.22 -13.45
C THR A 137 -21.56 -14.00 -13.35
N VAL A 138 -20.54 -14.07 -12.50
CA VAL A 138 -19.47 -13.05 -12.44
C VAL A 138 -18.42 -13.39 -13.50
N VAL A 139 -18.09 -12.42 -14.36
CA VAL A 139 -17.19 -12.70 -15.50
C VAL A 139 -15.76 -12.17 -15.30
N ASN A 140 -15.54 -11.32 -14.33
CA ASN A 140 -14.22 -10.65 -14.15
C ASN A 140 -13.60 -10.84 -12.76
N ALA A 141 -14.03 -11.84 -12.00
CA ALA A 141 -13.39 -12.17 -10.73
C ALA A 141 -11.97 -12.69 -10.97
N THR A 142 -10.99 -12.07 -10.33
CA THR A 142 -9.58 -12.47 -10.38
C THR A 142 -9.13 -13.18 -9.10
N GLU A 143 -9.91 -13.08 -8.03
CA GLU A 143 -9.68 -13.71 -6.73
C GLU A 143 -10.95 -14.42 -6.25
N THR A 144 -10.78 -15.54 -5.55
CA THR A 144 -11.87 -16.29 -4.95
C THR A 144 -11.51 -16.72 -3.54
N ALA A 145 -12.51 -16.89 -2.68
CA ALA A 145 -12.37 -17.55 -1.40
C ALA A 145 -12.11 -19.06 -1.57
N GLU A 146 -11.82 -19.77 -0.49
CA GLU A 146 -11.54 -21.21 -0.51
C GLU A 146 -12.70 -22.05 -1.07
N ASP A 147 -13.94 -21.58 -0.90
CA ASP A 147 -15.16 -22.20 -1.41
C ASP A 147 -15.48 -21.83 -2.87
N GLY A 148 -14.61 -21.04 -3.53
CA GLY A 148 -14.81 -20.58 -4.89
C GLY A 148 -15.64 -19.29 -5.01
N THR A 149 -16.12 -18.71 -3.91
CA THR A 149 -16.88 -17.45 -3.93
C THR A 149 -16.01 -16.30 -4.43
N PRO A 150 -16.44 -15.51 -5.45
CA PRO A 150 -15.70 -14.34 -5.93
C PRO A 150 -15.40 -13.31 -4.84
N LEU A 151 -14.20 -12.75 -4.88
CA LEU A 151 -13.72 -11.72 -3.97
C LEU A 151 -13.38 -10.46 -4.74
N PHE A 152 -13.78 -9.31 -4.20
CA PHE A 152 -13.50 -7.99 -4.73
C PHE A 152 -13.07 -7.04 -3.60
N CYS A 153 -12.25 -6.04 -3.95
CA CYS A 153 -12.00 -4.92 -3.06
C CYS A 153 -13.04 -3.82 -3.31
N LYS A 154 -13.19 -2.92 -2.35
CA LYS A 154 -13.98 -1.69 -2.55
C LYS A 154 -13.59 -1.01 -3.85
N ASP A 155 -14.58 -0.47 -4.56
CA ASP A 155 -14.47 0.25 -5.84
C ASP A 155 -13.94 -0.59 -7.02
N ASP A 156 -13.77 -1.92 -6.87
CA ASP A 156 -13.55 -2.78 -8.01
C ASP A 156 -14.79 -2.79 -8.90
N LEU A 157 -14.58 -2.71 -10.21
CA LEU A 157 -15.67 -2.85 -11.17
C LEU A 157 -16.07 -4.34 -11.24
N VAL A 158 -17.26 -4.65 -10.79
CA VAL A 158 -17.86 -5.98 -10.93
C VAL A 158 -18.64 -6.03 -12.23
N MET A 159 -18.44 -7.11 -12.99
CA MET A 159 -19.17 -7.36 -14.23
C MET A 159 -19.95 -8.69 -14.11
N LEU A 160 -21.25 -8.60 -14.29
CA LEU A 160 -22.17 -9.74 -14.31
C LEU A 160 -22.57 -10.06 -15.75
N SER A 161 -22.59 -11.32 -16.11
CA SER A 161 -23.26 -11.82 -17.33
C SER A 161 -24.63 -12.34 -16.93
N ILE A 162 -25.64 -11.94 -17.70
CA ILE A 162 -27.06 -12.27 -17.49
C ILE A 162 -27.51 -13.17 -18.64
N ALA A 163 -27.98 -14.37 -18.32
CA ALA A 163 -28.38 -15.35 -19.31
C ALA A 163 -29.81 -15.87 -19.01
N PRO A 164 -30.87 -15.19 -19.53
CA PRO A 164 -32.21 -15.69 -19.44
C PRO A 164 -32.39 -17.01 -20.25
N ASN A 165 -33.21 -17.94 -19.77
CA ASN A 165 -33.59 -19.11 -20.55
C ASN A 165 -34.41 -18.69 -21.78
N GLU A 166 -34.50 -19.58 -22.76
CA GLU A 166 -35.32 -19.35 -23.95
C GLU A 166 -36.76 -19.00 -23.58
N GLY A 167 -37.30 -17.93 -24.15
CA GLY A 167 -38.64 -17.41 -23.88
C GLY A 167 -38.76 -16.57 -22.59
N TYR A 168 -37.68 -16.35 -21.87
CA TYR A 168 -37.63 -15.50 -20.67
C TYR A 168 -36.82 -14.22 -20.88
N MET A 169 -36.99 -13.27 -19.97
CA MET A 169 -36.21 -12.02 -19.90
C MET A 169 -35.97 -11.67 -18.44
N LEU A 170 -34.92 -10.90 -18.16
CA LEU A 170 -34.66 -10.36 -16.82
C LEU A 170 -35.82 -9.42 -16.43
N SER A 171 -36.42 -9.64 -15.29
CA SER A 171 -37.52 -8.83 -14.75
C SER A 171 -37.05 -7.92 -13.63
N THR A 172 -36.27 -8.48 -12.70
CA THR A 172 -35.67 -7.69 -11.61
C THR A 172 -34.23 -8.09 -11.38
N LEU A 173 -33.42 -7.11 -10.98
CA LEU A 173 -32.07 -7.31 -10.47
C LEU A 173 -31.92 -6.46 -9.22
N SER A 174 -31.36 -7.02 -8.15
CA SER A 174 -31.05 -6.23 -6.96
C SER A 174 -29.70 -6.60 -6.35
N ILE A 175 -29.07 -5.61 -5.73
CA ILE A 175 -27.81 -5.69 -5.02
C ILE A 175 -28.10 -5.41 -3.55
N ASN A 176 -27.85 -6.39 -2.69
CA ASN A 176 -28.19 -6.32 -1.26
C ASN A 176 -29.65 -5.86 -1.01
N GLY A 177 -30.59 -6.35 -1.83
CA GLY A 177 -32.01 -5.98 -1.77
C GLY A 177 -32.35 -4.61 -2.36
N THR A 178 -31.38 -3.81 -2.79
CA THR A 178 -31.61 -2.53 -3.48
C THR A 178 -31.81 -2.78 -4.97
N PRO A 179 -32.96 -2.38 -5.57
CA PRO A 179 -33.19 -2.56 -7.00
C PRO A 179 -32.12 -1.86 -7.85
N ALA A 180 -31.57 -2.59 -8.81
CA ALA A 180 -30.66 -2.06 -9.81
C ALA A 180 -31.43 -1.57 -11.04
N SER A 181 -30.98 -0.47 -11.65
CA SER A 181 -31.50 0.01 -12.92
C SER A 181 -30.73 -0.65 -14.07
N PHE A 182 -31.43 -1.34 -14.97
CA PHE A 182 -30.86 -2.03 -16.12
C PHE A 182 -31.77 -1.89 -17.35
N ALA A 183 -31.23 -2.04 -18.56
CA ALA A 183 -32.02 -2.20 -19.75
C ALA A 183 -32.40 -3.68 -19.93
N VAL A 184 -33.65 -3.97 -20.32
CA VAL A 184 -34.20 -5.34 -20.39
C VAL A 184 -33.45 -6.24 -21.39
N GLU A 185 -32.75 -5.63 -22.35
CA GLU A 185 -32.02 -6.33 -23.42
C GLU A 185 -30.50 -6.43 -23.12
N ASP A 186 -30.04 -5.95 -21.97
CA ASP A 186 -28.64 -6.03 -21.61
C ASP A 186 -28.27 -7.44 -21.14
N ASP A 187 -27.27 -8.04 -21.79
CA ASP A 187 -26.67 -9.31 -21.40
C ASP A 187 -25.63 -9.15 -20.29
N THR A 188 -25.30 -7.91 -19.92
CA THR A 188 -24.30 -7.59 -18.90
C THR A 188 -24.76 -6.45 -17.99
N TYR A 189 -24.33 -6.51 -16.74
CA TYR A 189 -24.54 -5.44 -15.77
C TYR A 189 -23.23 -5.16 -15.02
N THR A 190 -22.92 -3.90 -14.79
CA THR A 190 -21.71 -3.50 -14.07
C THR A 190 -22.01 -2.58 -12.91
N PHE A 191 -21.29 -2.75 -11.82
CA PHE A 191 -21.36 -1.86 -10.67
C PHE A 191 -20.00 -1.82 -9.94
N ALA A 192 -19.79 -0.80 -9.10
CA ALA A 192 -18.63 -0.74 -8.22
C ALA A 192 -18.91 -1.53 -6.93
N GLN A 193 -17.95 -2.37 -6.53
CA GLN A 193 -18.05 -3.14 -5.27
C GLN A 193 -18.14 -2.18 -4.08
N PRO A 194 -19.17 -2.26 -3.23
CA PRO A 194 -19.25 -1.50 -1.99
C PRO A 194 -18.28 -2.05 -0.93
N GLU A 195 -18.14 -1.31 0.18
CA GLU A 195 -17.31 -1.71 1.33
C GLU A 195 -18.02 -2.74 2.23
N GLU A 196 -18.66 -3.74 1.61
CA GLU A 196 -19.41 -4.81 2.27
C GLU A 196 -19.57 -6.02 1.35
N ASN A 197 -19.93 -7.17 1.92
CA ASN A 197 -20.29 -8.35 1.13
C ASN A 197 -21.54 -8.07 0.31
N VAL A 198 -21.57 -8.59 -0.91
CA VAL A 198 -22.68 -8.39 -1.85
C VAL A 198 -23.44 -9.69 -2.09
N THR A 199 -24.75 -9.57 -2.08
CA THR A 199 -25.66 -10.62 -2.56
C THR A 199 -26.45 -10.08 -3.74
N ILE A 200 -26.35 -10.77 -4.88
CA ILE A 200 -27.12 -10.49 -6.09
C ILE A 200 -28.36 -11.38 -6.09
N THR A 201 -29.52 -10.77 -6.32
CA THR A 201 -30.77 -11.51 -6.56
C THR A 201 -31.39 -11.05 -7.88
N ALA A 202 -31.99 -11.98 -8.62
CA ALA A 202 -32.64 -11.68 -9.89
C ALA A 202 -33.88 -12.51 -10.07
N THR A 203 -34.84 -12.00 -10.82
CA THR A 203 -36.00 -12.77 -11.28
C THR A 203 -36.11 -12.66 -12.79
N PHE A 204 -36.54 -13.75 -13.41
CA PHE A 204 -36.80 -13.82 -14.85
C PHE A 204 -38.26 -14.10 -15.09
N GLU A 205 -38.86 -13.37 -16.00
CA GLU A 205 -40.28 -13.53 -16.40
C GLU A 205 -40.40 -13.95 -17.86
N LYS A 206 -41.53 -14.55 -18.21
CA LYS A 206 -41.78 -14.99 -19.56
C LYS A 206 -41.95 -13.80 -20.50
N ARG A 207 -41.28 -13.83 -21.65
CA ARG A 207 -41.47 -12.80 -22.69
C ARG A 207 -42.91 -12.82 -23.18
N ASN A 208 -43.51 -11.64 -23.32
CA ASN A 208 -44.81 -11.52 -23.97
C ASN A 208 -44.62 -11.66 -25.50
N GLU A 209 -45.09 -12.77 -26.06
CA GLU A 209 -45.07 -12.94 -27.51
C GLU A 209 -46.34 -12.29 -28.10
N HIS A 210 -46.18 -11.38 -29.04
CA HIS A 210 -47.26 -10.83 -29.84
C HIS A 210 -47.22 -11.49 -31.23
N THR A 211 -48.27 -12.20 -31.55
CA THR A 211 -48.43 -12.78 -32.91
C THR A 211 -49.03 -11.69 -33.81
N ILE A 212 -48.28 -11.31 -34.83
CA ILE A 212 -48.81 -10.47 -35.91
C ILE A 212 -49.37 -11.41 -36.97
N THR A 213 -50.68 -11.42 -37.14
CA THR A 213 -51.34 -12.19 -38.20
C THR A 213 -51.50 -11.24 -39.40
N PHE A 214 -50.85 -11.56 -40.49
CA PHE A 214 -51.09 -10.87 -41.76
C PHE A 214 -52.30 -11.51 -42.43
N ASP A 215 -53.35 -10.71 -42.62
CA ASP A 215 -54.47 -11.13 -43.48
C ASP A 215 -54.05 -10.90 -44.94
N ALA A 216 -54.01 -11.99 -45.70
CA ALA A 216 -53.62 -11.93 -47.11
C ALA A 216 -54.80 -11.49 -48.06
N ASN A 217 -55.91 -11.09 -47.49
CA ASN A 217 -57.07 -10.57 -48.22
C ASN A 217 -57.10 -9.06 -48.20
N GLY A 218 -56.16 -8.40 -48.87
CA GLY A 218 -56.20 -7.01 -49.14
C GLY A 218 -56.35 -6.75 -50.62
#